data_ea791a898cacb2adda5e2c89fde62a23
#
_entry.id   ea791a898cacb2adda5e2c89fde62a23
#
_cell.length_a   1.000
_cell.length_b   1.000
_cell.length_c   1.000
_cell.angle_alpha   90.00
_cell.angle_beta   90.00
_cell.angle_gamma   90.00
#
_symmetry.space_group_name_H-M   'P 1'
#
loop_
_entity.id
_entity.type
_entity.pdbx_description
1 polymer ?
#
loop_
_entity_poly.entity_id
_entity_poly.type
_entity_poly.pdbx_seq_one_letter_code
_entity_poly.pdbx_strand_id
1 'polypeptide(L)'
;MSAVASSASPAPPSRSAGFAFILGAALSWSLAGLGIKSVPLSALSSVSLRALFALPVFAFVLWFRVRSDLPAVLRLGLSRWQTWVAALSYTFTMLSFVLASKLTTSANAILLQYTAPIYVILLSRPLLGERVGRADVLAVLGCFLGIGWFFLEQLSTSGRYGNLLALLSGASLGLLPLLLRRAEQPHPAASAQTRERLVFVPTVVLLLGNVLAALVGAPAALTGPWPGPVTWLWLAVLGVVQIGLAYLLYAAGVRRLRAVESLMLASLEPILNPLWAALGTGELPSRAALCGGLLILASVLSHGLHTTLRPKPPR
;
A
#
# COMPACT_ATOMS: atom_id res chain seq x y z
N MET A 1 -42.31 -29.16 22.30
CA MET A 1 -41.90 -27.76 22.51
C MET A 1 -40.40 -27.71 22.15
N SER A 2 -40.11 -27.31 20.93
CA SER A 2 -38.73 -27.22 20.42
C SER A 2 -38.27 -25.78 20.57
N ALA A 3 -37.26 -25.54 21.39
CA ALA A 3 -36.65 -24.23 21.58
C ALA A 3 -35.81 -23.90 20.33
N VAL A 4 -36.30 -22.96 19.52
CA VAL A 4 -35.54 -22.33 18.44
C VAL A 4 -34.45 -21.50 19.08
N ALA A 5 -33.21 -21.97 19.01
CA ALA A 5 -32.06 -21.19 19.39
C ALA A 5 -31.99 -19.96 18.48
N SER A 6 -32.24 -18.79 19.05
CA SER A 6 -32.05 -17.49 18.42
C SER A 6 -30.56 -17.34 18.07
N SER A 7 -30.23 -17.48 16.78
CA SER A 7 -28.93 -17.11 16.27
C SER A 7 -28.77 -15.59 16.40
N ALA A 8 -28.10 -15.14 17.45
CA ALA A 8 -27.77 -13.74 17.64
C ALA A 8 -27.01 -13.26 16.38
N SER A 9 -27.59 -12.31 15.66
CA SER A 9 -26.93 -11.62 14.56
C SER A 9 -25.62 -11.03 15.07
N PRO A 10 -24.48 -11.22 14.37
CA PRO A 10 -23.20 -10.66 14.82
C PRO A 10 -23.35 -9.15 14.98
N ALA A 11 -22.93 -8.64 16.14
CA ALA A 11 -22.98 -7.21 16.44
C ALA A 11 -22.35 -6.40 15.29
N PRO A 12 -22.92 -5.25 14.92
CA PRO A 12 -22.37 -4.43 13.85
C PRO A 12 -20.92 -4.08 14.14
N PRO A 13 -20.01 -4.09 13.13
CA PRO A 13 -18.61 -3.87 13.32
C PRO A 13 -18.38 -2.50 13.96
N SER A 14 -17.69 -2.47 15.10
CA SER A 14 -17.44 -1.27 15.89
C SER A 14 -16.61 -0.25 15.08
N ARG A 15 -17.10 1.00 14.96
CA ARG A 15 -16.38 2.10 14.31
C ARG A 15 -15.03 2.39 15.02
N SER A 16 -15.02 2.34 16.36
CA SER A 16 -13.78 2.54 17.14
C SER A 16 -12.70 1.51 16.80
N ALA A 17 -13.08 0.24 16.60
CA ALA A 17 -12.14 -0.76 16.11
C ALA A 17 -11.65 -0.44 14.69
N GLY A 18 -12.50 0.13 13.81
CA GLY A 18 -12.09 0.61 12.49
C GLY A 18 -11.02 1.70 12.58
N PHE A 19 -11.19 2.70 13.44
CA PHE A 19 -10.18 3.73 13.71
C PHE A 19 -8.87 3.13 14.20
N ALA A 20 -8.91 2.26 15.20
CA ALA A 20 -7.72 1.60 15.74
C ALA A 20 -6.97 0.78 14.68
N PHE A 21 -7.69 0.08 13.80
CA PHE A 21 -7.08 -0.71 12.73
C PHE A 21 -6.39 0.16 11.68
N ILE A 22 -7.04 1.22 11.18
CA ILE A 22 -6.39 2.11 10.19
C ILE A 22 -5.22 2.88 10.81
N LEU A 23 -5.37 3.36 12.05
CA LEU A 23 -4.28 4.01 12.76
C LEU A 23 -3.10 3.05 12.97
N GLY A 24 -3.36 1.81 13.37
CA GLY A 24 -2.35 0.77 13.50
C GLY A 24 -1.65 0.46 12.17
N ALA A 25 -2.38 0.45 11.05
CA ALA A 25 -1.80 0.30 9.72
C ALA A 25 -0.89 1.49 9.36
N ALA A 26 -1.36 2.72 9.55
CA ALA A 26 -0.57 3.93 9.27
C ALA A 26 0.70 4.02 10.11
N LEU A 27 0.61 3.71 11.41
CA LEU A 27 1.77 3.62 12.30
C LEU A 27 2.75 2.53 11.84
N SER A 28 2.24 1.36 11.45
CA SER A 28 3.09 0.27 10.95
C SER A 28 3.80 0.65 9.65
N TRP A 29 3.08 1.24 8.69
CA TRP A 29 3.66 1.70 7.43
C TRP A 29 4.69 2.81 7.63
N SER A 30 4.47 3.73 8.56
CA SER A 30 5.38 4.86 8.82
C SER A 30 6.78 4.42 9.28
N LEU A 31 6.94 3.20 9.79
CA LEU A 31 8.24 2.64 10.15
C LEU A 31 9.16 2.38 8.93
N ALA A 32 8.63 2.43 7.70
CA ALA A 32 9.39 2.13 6.50
C ALA A 32 10.64 3.01 6.34
N GLY A 33 10.51 4.33 6.55
CA GLY A 33 11.62 5.27 6.40
C GLY A 33 12.79 4.94 7.31
N LEU A 34 12.54 4.86 8.60
CA LEU A 34 13.55 4.51 9.59
C LEU A 34 14.10 3.10 9.33
N GLY A 35 13.22 2.09 9.21
CA GLY A 35 13.67 0.70 9.09
C GLY A 35 14.49 0.43 7.83
N ILE A 36 14.09 0.97 6.65
CA ILE A 36 14.86 0.80 5.41
C ILE A 36 16.23 1.47 5.52
N LYS A 37 16.31 2.65 6.12
CA LYS A 37 17.59 3.38 6.32
C LYS A 37 18.49 2.67 7.34
N SER A 38 17.92 2.03 8.36
CA SER A 38 18.67 1.29 9.38
C SER A 38 19.20 -0.07 8.92
N VAL A 39 18.78 -0.56 7.74
CA VAL A 39 19.25 -1.83 7.17
C VAL A 39 20.46 -1.57 6.26
N PRO A 40 21.69 -1.94 6.63
CA PRO A 40 22.92 -1.68 5.86
C PRO A 40 23.13 -2.72 4.74
N LEU A 41 22.06 -3.10 4.05
CA LEU A 41 22.07 -4.01 2.91
C LEU A 41 21.73 -3.26 1.62
N SER A 42 22.04 -3.89 0.49
CA SER A 42 21.56 -3.40 -0.80
C SER A 42 20.04 -3.29 -0.82
N ALA A 43 19.49 -2.44 -1.66
CA ALA A 43 18.03 -2.30 -1.79
C ALA A 43 17.38 -3.64 -2.17
N LEU A 44 17.96 -4.37 -3.10
CA LEU A 44 17.45 -5.67 -3.57
C LEU A 44 17.50 -6.73 -2.46
N SER A 45 18.60 -6.83 -1.72
CA SER A 45 18.70 -7.73 -0.56
C SER A 45 17.64 -7.39 0.49
N SER A 46 17.48 -6.09 0.78
CA SER A 46 16.48 -5.62 1.74
C SER A 46 15.05 -5.98 1.31
N VAL A 47 14.72 -5.82 0.02
CA VAL A 47 13.41 -6.21 -0.52
C VAL A 47 13.19 -7.71 -0.40
N SER A 48 14.16 -8.53 -0.82
CA SER A 48 14.05 -9.98 -0.76
C SER A 48 13.81 -10.47 0.66
N LEU A 49 14.69 -10.09 1.58
CA LEU A 49 14.65 -10.62 2.94
C LEU A 49 13.41 -10.16 3.72
N ARG A 50 12.99 -8.87 3.61
CA ARG A 50 11.75 -8.44 4.26
C ARG A 50 10.50 -9.07 3.64
N ALA A 51 10.50 -9.34 2.32
CA ALA A 51 9.41 -10.04 1.66
C ALA A 51 9.27 -11.48 2.19
N LEU A 52 10.39 -12.18 2.41
CA LEU A 52 10.38 -13.51 3.05
C LEU A 52 9.72 -13.50 4.44
N PHE A 53 9.94 -12.45 5.25
CA PHE A 53 9.25 -12.31 6.53
C PHE A 53 7.75 -11.97 6.41
N ALA A 54 7.32 -11.36 5.31
CA ALA A 54 5.90 -11.06 5.07
C ALA A 54 5.13 -12.31 4.60
N LEU A 55 5.77 -13.25 3.89
CA LEU A 55 5.12 -14.44 3.33
C LEU A 55 4.35 -15.27 4.37
N PRO A 56 4.93 -15.64 5.54
CA PRO A 56 4.20 -16.43 6.53
C PRO A 56 2.96 -15.72 7.07
N VAL A 57 2.94 -14.39 7.11
CA VAL A 57 1.77 -13.62 7.58
C VAL A 57 0.59 -13.82 6.62
N PHE A 58 0.79 -13.64 5.32
CA PHE A 58 -0.27 -13.81 4.32
C PHE A 58 -0.64 -15.28 4.13
N ALA A 59 0.33 -16.20 4.17
CA ALA A 59 0.10 -17.63 4.11
C ALA A 59 -0.74 -18.11 5.31
N PHE A 60 -0.43 -17.64 6.53
CA PHE A 60 -1.20 -17.95 7.73
C PHE A 60 -2.65 -17.46 7.62
N VAL A 61 -2.89 -16.25 7.11
CA VAL A 61 -4.25 -15.72 6.94
C VAL A 61 -5.04 -16.57 5.94
N LEU A 62 -4.44 -16.93 4.80
CA LEU A 62 -5.11 -17.81 3.83
C LEU A 62 -5.39 -19.18 4.46
N TRP A 63 -4.40 -19.78 5.11
CA TRP A 63 -4.57 -21.06 5.79
C TRP A 63 -5.68 -21.00 6.85
N PHE A 64 -5.65 -20.02 7.75
CA PHE A 64 -6.59 -19.94 8.86
C PHE A 64 -8.03 -19.65 8.41
N ARG A 65 -8.21 -18.83 7.36
CA ARG A 65 -9.53 -18.38 6.87
C ARG A 65 -10.18 -19.33 5.88
N VAL A 66 -9.38 -20.01 5.05
CA VAL A 66 -9.90 -20.78 3.90
C VAL A 66 -9.23 -22.14 3.73
N ARG A 67 -8.66 -22.74 4.80
CA ARG A 67 -7.88 -23.98 4.71
C ARG A 67 -8.56 -25.11 3.93
N SER A 68 -9.86 -25.31 4.13
CA SER A 68 -10.66 -26.32 3.42
C SER A 68 -10.86 -26.01 1.93
N ASP A 69 -10.79 -24.73 1.57
CA ASP A 69 -11.07 -24.20 0.23
C ASP A 69 -9.81 -23.60 -0.42
N LEU A 70 -8.67 -23.67 0.27
CA LEU A 70 -7.41 -23.05 -0.13
C LEU A 70 -6.96 -23.40 -1.55
N PRO A 71 -7.00 -24.68 -1.99
CA PRO A 71 -6.62 -25.02 -3.37
C PRO A 71 -7.52 -24.34 -4.41
N ALA A 72 -8.81 -24.20 -4.12
CA ALA A 72 -9.77 -23.58 -5.02
C ALA A 72 -9.58 -22.05 -5.06
N VAL A 73 -9.31 -21.41 -3.91
CA VAL A 73 -8.99 -19.97 -3.83
C VAL A 73 -7.70 -19.66 -4.58
N LEU A 74 -6.64 -20.45 -4.38
CA LEU A 74 -5.37 -20.27 -5.10
C LEU A 74 -5.55 -20.48 -6.60
N ARG A 75 -6.23 -21.56 -7.02
CA ARG A 75 -6.51 -21.82 -8.44
C ARG A 75 -7.30 -20.66 -9.06
N LEU A 76 -8.35 -20.18 -8.38
CA LEU A 76 -9.13 -19.03 -8.84
C LEU A 76 -8.31 -17.78 -8.96
N GLY A 77 -7.51 -17.45 -7.95
CA GLY A 77 -6.63 -16.29 -7.96
C GLY A 77 -5.59 -16.36 -9.07
N LEU A 78 -4.87 -17.47 -9.17
CA LEU A 78 -3.78 -17.64 -10.14
C LEU A 78 -4.26 -17.79 -11.59
N SER A 79 -5.50 -18.21 -11.83
CA SER A 79 -6.08 -18.27 -13.18
C SER A 79 -6.44 -16.90 -13.76
N ARG A 80 -6.48 -15.85 -12.95
CA ARG A 80 -6.86 -14.49 -13.36
C ARG A 80 -5.61 -13.67 -13.71
N TRP A 81 -5.51 -13.20 -14.95
CA TRP A 81 -4.39 -12.35 -15.38
C TRP A 81 -4.25 -11.08 -14.52
N GLN A 82 -5.38 -10.54 -14.02
CA GLN A 82 -5.41 -9.37 -13.13
C GLN A 82 -4.61 -9.59 -11.85
N THR A 83 -4.63 -10.82 -11.30
CA THR A 83 -3.85 -11.19 -10.11
C THR A 83 -2.35 -11.05 -10.37
N TRP A 84 -1.87 -11.51 -11.53
CA TRP A 84 -0.47 -11.42 -11.90
C TRP A 84 -0.02 -9.98 -12.14
N VAL A 85 -0.82 -9.19 -12.85
CA VAL A 85 -0.50 -7.77 -13.09
C VAL A 85 -0.53 -6.98 -11.79
N ALA A 86 -1.48 -7.27 -10.89
CA ALA A 86 -1.53 -6.66 -9.57
C ALA A 86 -0.33 -7.05 -8.69
N ALA A 87 0.09 -8.33 -8.72
CA ALA A 87 1.26 -8.79 -7.99
C ALA A 87 2.56 -8.19 -8.54
N LEU A 88 2.69 -8.05 -9.87
CA LEU A 88 3.82 -7.35 -10.50
C LEU A 88 3.83 -5.85 -10.14
N SER A 89 2.66 -5.20 -10.15
CA SER A 89 2.53 -3.80 -9.72
C SER A 89 2.95 -3.63 -8.26
N TYR A 90 2.48 -4.50 -7.37
CA TYR A 90 2.90 -4.52 -5.97
C TYR A 90 4.42 -4.73 -5.79
N THR A 91 4.97 -5.72 -6.50
CA THR A 91 6.42 -6.01 -6.48
C THR A 91 7.22 -4.82 -6.95
N PHE A 92 6.81 -4.19 -8.06
CA PHE A 92 7.46 -3.00 -8.59
C PHE A 92 7.37 -1.81 -7.62
N THR A 93 6.21 -1.63 -6.96
CA THR A 93 6.05 -0.62 -5.90
C THR A 93 7.06 -0.85 -4.77
N MET A 94 7.20 -2.09 -4.30
CA MET A 94 8.14 -2.42 -3.24
C MET A 94 9.60 -2.16 -3.65
N LEU A 95 9.99 -2.60 -4.84
CA LEU A 95 11.35 -2.44 -5.38
C LEU A 95 11.69 -0.96 -5.55
N SER A 96 10.84 -0.21 -6.26
CA SER A 96 11.08 1.19 -6.56
C SER A 96 11.05 2.06 -5.30
N PHE A 97 10.18 1.77 -4.32
CA PHE A 97 10.15 2.50 -3.05
C PHE A 97 11.41 2.27 -2.20
N VAL A 98 11.89 1.03 -2.09
CA VAL A 98 13.12 0.75 -1.33
C VAL A 98 14.35 1.33 -2.02
N LEU A 99 14.43 1.21 -3.35
CA LEU A 99 15.48 1.86 -4.13
C LEU A 99 15.42 3.39 -3.95
N ALA A 100 14.25 4.00 -4.05
CA ALA A 100 14.06 5.42 -3.80
C ALA A 100 14.55 5.81 -2.41
N SER A 101 14.11 5.10 -1.36
CA SER A 101 14.50 5.36 0.03
C SER A 101 16.02 5.23 0.28
N LYS A 102 16.72 4.45 -0.53
CA LYS A 102 18.21 4.33 -0.48
C LYS A 102 18.92 5.42 -1.29
N LEU A 103 18.27 5.97 -2.32
CA LEU A 103 18.88 6.93 -3.25
C LEU A 103 18.46 8.38 -2.99
N THR A 104 17.43 8.62 -2.17
CA THR A 104 16.97 9.96 -1.77
C THR A 104 16.59 9.96 -0.28
N THR A 105 16.03 11.06 0.21
CA THR A 105 15.58 11.15 1.61
C THR A 105 14.29 10.35 1.83
N SER A 106 14.06 9.90 3.06
CA SER A 106 12.82 9.20 3.42
C SER A 106 11.59 10.08 3.19
N ALA A 107 11.72 11.40 3.44
CA ALA A 107 10.67 12.37 3.15
C ALA A 107 10.36 12.42 1.65
N ASN A 108 11.38 12.53 0.81
CA ASN A 108 11.23 12.56 -0.64
C ASN A 108 10.57 11.28 -1.16
N ALA A 109 11.05 10.12 -0.70
CA ALA A 109 10.52 8.83 -1.13
C ALA A 109 9.03 8.69 -0.82
N ILE A 110 8.60 8.99 0.43
CA ILE A 110 7.20 8.81 0.82
C ILE A 110 6.28 9.88 0.22
N LEU A 111 6.68 11.16 0.24
CA LEU A 111 5.83 12.24 -0.25
C LEU A 111 5.58 12.14 -1.77
N LEU A 112 6.61 11.76 -2.55
CA LEU A 112 6.45 11.52 -3.99
C LEU A 112 5.65 10.24 -4.29
N GLN A 113 5.76 9.20 -3.47
CA GLN A 113 4.90 8.03 -3.59
C GLN A 113 3.43 8.38 -3.33
N TYR A 114 3.14 9.36 -2.46
CA TYR A 114 1.78 9.84 -2.20
C TYR A 114 1.14 10.61 -3.37
N THR A 115 1.78 10.67 -4.51
CA THR A 115 1.15 11.02 -5.79
C THR A 115 0.26 9.89 -6.35
N ALA A 116 0.28 8.70 -5.75
CA ALA A 116 -0.52 7.54 -6.15
C ALA A 116 -2.00 7.86 -6.49
N PRO A 117 -2.75 8.70 -5.74
CA PRO A 117 -4.12 9.06 -6.07
C PRO A 117 -4.28 9.74 -7.44
N ILE A 118 -3.26 10.45 -7.95
CA ILE A 118 -3.29 11.02 -9.30
C ILE A 118 -3.51 9.92 -10.32
N TYR A 119 -2.72 8.87 -10.22
CA TYR A 119 -2.77 7.73 -11.15
C TYR A 119 -4.07 6.94 -11.00
N VAL A 120 -4.61 6.84 -9.76
CA VAL A 120 -5.95 6.26 -9.55
C VAL A 120 -6.99 7.05 -10.34
N ILE A 121 -7.00 8.38 -10.22
CA ILE A 121 -7.95 9.25 -10.92
C ILE A 121 -7.80 9.12 -12.44
N LEU A 122 -6.58 9.22 -12.94
CA LEU A 122 -6.29 9.15 -14.38
C LEU A 122 -6.66 7.78 -15.00
N LEU A 123 -6.42 6.69 -14.26
CA LEU A 123 -6.61 5.32 -14.74
C LEU A 123 -7.99 4.73 -14.41
N SER A 124 -8.77 5.35 -13.51
CA SER A 124 -10.12 4.87 -13.16
C SER A 124 -11.06 4.80 -14.37
N ARG A 125 -11.01 5.79 -15.27
CA ARG A 125 -11.85 5.80 -16.45
C ARG A 125 -11.52 4.67 -17.44
N PRO A 126 -10.27 4.49 -17.90
CA PRO A 126 -9.93 3.42 -18.84
C PRO A 126 -10.03 2.01 -18.24
N LEU A 127 -9.77 1.85 -16.94
CA LEU A 127 -9.76 0.53 -16.30
C LEU A 127 -11.11 0.12 -15.70
N LEU A 128 -11.88 1.06 -15.16
CA LEU A 128 -13.13 0.80 -14.44
C LEU A 128 -14.35 1.48 -15.08
N GLY A 129 -14.18 2.32 -16.10
CA GLY A 129 -15.27 3.06 -16.74
C GLY A 129 -15.80 4.24 -15.91
N GLU A 130 -15.10 4.63 -14.83
CA GLU A 130 -15.52 5.71 -13.94
C GLU A 130 -15.33 7.09 -14.62
N ARG A 131 -16.28 8.00 -14.40
CA ARG A 131 -16.21 9.36 -14.98
C ARG A 131 -15.34 10.27 -14.12
N VAL A 132 -14.42 10.98 -14.76
CA VAL A 132 -13.57 11.99 -14.12
C VAL A 132 -14.35 13.30 -13.98
N GLY A 133 -14.45 13.82 -12.76
CA GLY A 133 -15.12 15.08 -12.45
C GLY A 133 -14.14 16.25 -12.27
N ARG A 134 -14.69 17.46 -12.12
CA ARG A 134 -13.87 18.69 -11.89
C ARG A 134 -13.00 18.59 -10.63
N ALA A 135 -13.50 17.97 -9.56
CA ALA A 135 -12.74 17.76 -8.34
C ALA A 135 -11.51 16.87 -8.56
N ASP A 136 -11.63 15.84 -9.41
CA ASP A 136 -10.54 14.95 -9.76
C ASP A 136 -9.44 15.72 -10.49
N VAL A 137 -9.83 16.59 -11.45
CA VAL A 137 -8.88 17.43 -12.20
C VAL A 137 -8.16 18.42 -11.29
N LEU A 138 -8.88 19.08 -10.36
CA LEU A 138 -8.28 20.01 -9.41
C LEU A 138 -7.28 19.31 -8.47
N ALA A 139 -7.61 18.10 -8.00
CA ALA A 139 -6.70 17.30 -7.18
C ALA A 139 -5.42 16.94 -7.96
N VAL A 140 -5.56 16.51 -9.21
CA VAL A 140 -4.42 16.21 -10.08
C VAL A 140 -3.54 17.45 -10.29
N LEU A 141 -4.13 18.60 -10.60
CA LEU A 141 -3.39 19.86 -10.76
C LEU A 141 -2.66 20.27 -9.48
N GLY A 142 -3.32 20.19 -8.31
CA GLY A 142 -2.70 20.47 -7.03
C GLY A 142 -1.52 19.55 -6.73
N CYS A 143 -1.64 18.27 -7.03
CA CYS A 143 -0.53 17.33 -6.91
C CYS A 143 0.62 17.66 -7.86
N PHE A 144 0.35 18.01 -9.13
CA PHE A 144 1.40 18.43 -10.08
C PHE A 144 2.13 19.68 -9.63
N LEU A 145 1.42 20.66 -9.06
CA LEU A 145 2.03 21.86 -8.47
C LEU A 145 2.92 21.49 -7.27
N GLY A 146 2.47 20.56 -6.42
CA GLY A 146 3.26 20.06 -5.30
C GLY A 146 4.53 19.34 -5.75
N ILE A 147 4.43 18.50 -6.79
CA ILE A 147 5.59 17.84 -7.39
C ILE A 147 6.55 18.87 -8.00
N GLY A 148 6.02 19.84 -8.75
CA GLY A 148 6.82 20.93 -9.33
C GLY A 148 7.61 21.69 -8.25
N TRP A 149 6.92 22.10 -7.17
CA TRP A 149 7.57 22.76 -6.03
C TRP A 149 8.65 21.91 -5.38
N PHE A 150 8.37 20.62 -5.19
CA PHE A 150 9.31 19.68 -4.64
C PHE A 150 10.62 19.61 -5.42
N PHE A 151 10.56 19.65 -6.76
CA PHE A 151 11.73 19.57 -7.62
C PHE A 151 12.49 20.90 -7.79
N LEU A 152 11.94 22.05 -7.40
CA LEU A 152 12.62 23.35 -7.53
C LEU A 152 13.99 23.41 -6.83
N GLU A 153 14.11 22.79 -5.66
CA GLU A 153 15.39 22.72 -4.93
C GLU A 153 16.27 21.52 -5.37
N GLN A 154 15.69 20.55 -6.10
CA GLN A 154 16.36 19.30 -6.45
C GLN A 154 16.98 19.30 -7.86
N LEU A 155 16.97 20.43 -8.56
CA LEU A 155 17.50 20.54 -9.93
C LEU A 155 19.01 20.32 -10.01
N SER A 156 19.73 20.36 -8.89
CA SER A 156 21.18 20.33 -8.89
C SER A 156 21.82 19.01 -8.56
N THR A 157 21.08 17.88 -8.11
CA THR A 157 21.87 16.81 -7.94
C THR A 157 21.63 15.46 -7.42
N SER A 158 22.02 15.20 -6.23
CA SER A 158 22.00 13.89 -5.62
C SER A 158 20.56 13.54 -5.23
N GLY A 159 20.11 12.36 -5.62
CA GLY A 159 18.76 11.91 -5.28
C GLY A 159 17.74 12.02 -6.41
N ARG A 160 18.02 12.64 -7.55
CA ARG A 160 17.07 12.75 -8.67
C ARG A 160 16.55 11.39 -9.15
N TYR A 161 17.41 10.39 -9.22
CA TYR A 161 17.00 9.02 -9.58
C TYR A 161 16.12 8.39 -8.52
N GLY A 162 16.41 8.64 -7.22
CA GLY A 162 15.55 8.21 -6.12
C GLY A 162 14.18 8.87 -6.17
N ASN A 163 14.13 10.17 -6.46
CA ASN A 163 12.87 10.90 -6.62
C ASN A 163 12.04 10.39 -7.81
N LEU A 164 12.69 10.09 -8.95
CA LEU A 164 12.02 9.46 -10.09
C LEU A 164 11.47 8.08 -9.74
N LEU A 165 12.25 7.25 -9.05
CA LEU A 165 11.80 5.94 -8.58
C LEU A 165 10.63 6.05 -7.60
N ALA A 166 10.61 7.08 -6.75
CA ALA A 166 9.49 7.35 -5.85
C ALA A 166 8.21 7.70 -6.61
N LEU A 167 8.29 8.52 -7.66
CA LEU A 167 7.14 8.81 -8.54
C LEU A 167 6.65 7.55 -9.26
N LEU A 168 7.56 6.73 -9.78
CA LEU A 168 7.21 5.45 -10.42
C LEU A 168 6.58 4.47 -9.41
N SER A 169 7.07 4.48 -8.17
CA SER A 169 6.46 3.74 -7.07
C SER A 169 5.02 4.23 -6.80
N GLY A 170 4.81 5.55 -6.80
CA GLY A 170 3.48 6.14 -6.67
C GLY A 170 2.54 5.75 -7.80
N ALA A 171 3.01 5.75 -9.04
CA ALA A 171 2.23 5.31 -10.20
C ALA A 171 1.80 3.84 -10.07
N SER A 172 2.73 2.98 -9.69
CA SER A 172 2.48 1.57 -9.50
C SER A 172 1.55 1.31 -8.30
N LEU A 173 1.75 2.03 -7.19
CA LEU A 173 0.86 1.98 -6.03
C LEU A 173 -0.56 2.43 -6.36
N GLY A 174 -0.73 3.45 -7.21
CA GLY A 174 -2.03 3.91 -7.68
C GLY A 174 -2.73 2.91 -8.61
N LEU A 175 -1.97 2.16 -9.39
CA LEU A 175 -2.51 1.11 -10.27
C LEU A 175 -3.02 -0.10 -9.48
N LEU A 176 -2.40 -0.43 -8.35
CA LEU A 176 -2.71 -1.62 -7.55
C LEU A 176 -4.18 -1.71 -7.12
N PRO A 177 -4.84 -0.71 -6.48
CA PRO A 177 -6.23 -0.82 -6.07
C PRO A 177 -7.20 -0.98 -7.25
N LEU A 178 -6.89 -0.43 -8.41
CA LEU A 178 -7.69 -0.59 -9.63
C LEU A 178 -7.63 -2.03 -10.13
N LEU A 179 -6.44 -2.62 -10.13
CA LEU A 179 -6.22 -4.02 -10.51
C LEU A 179 -6.87 -4.99 -9.52
N LEU A 180 -6.77 -4.71 -8.20
CA LEU A 180 -7.43 -5.50 -7.16
C LEU A 180 -8.94 -5.49 -7.35
N ARG A 181 -9.56 -4.31 -7.52
CA ARG A 181 -11.01 -4.21 -7.81
C ARG A 181 -11.39 -5.02 -9.05
N ARG A 182 -10.60 -4.96 -10.11
CA ARG A 182 -10.85 -5.73 -11.33
C ARG A 182 -10.66 -7.23 -11.12
N ALA A 183 -9.71 -7.63 -10.28
CA ALA A 183 -9.48 -9.02 -9.91
C ALA A 183 -10.60 -9.61 -9.05
N GLU A 184 -11.25 -8.81 -8.22
CA GLU A 184 -12.39 -9.21 -7.39
C GLU A 184 -13.74 -9.25 -8.14
N GLN A 185 -13.84 -8.62 -9.32
CA GLN A 185 -15.10 -8.59 -10.07
C GLN A 185 -15.53 -10.00 -10.48
N PRO A 186 -16.69 -10.48 -10.00
CA PRO A 186 -17.22 -11.77 -10.40
C PRO A 186 -17.77 -11.70 -11.83
N HIS A 187 -17.65 -12.79 -12.56
CA HIS A 187 -18.42 -12.95 -13.79
C HIS A 187 -19.93 -12.91 -13.44
N PRO A 188 -20.81 -12.34 -14.29
CA PRO A 188 -22.26 -12.28 -14.01
C PRO A 188 -22.88 -13.62 -13.61
N ALA A 189 -22.44 -14.72 -14.23
CA ALA A 189 -22.87 -16.08 -13.93
C ALA A 189 -22.10 -16.77 -12.77
N ALA A 190 -21.30 -16.03 -11.99
CA ALA A 190 -20.53 -16.63 -10.91
C ALA A 190 -21.43 -17.10 -9.77
N SER A 191 -21.17 -18.32 -9.26
CA SER A 191 -21.85 -18.88 -8.09
C SER A 191 -21.56 -18.08 -6.82
N ALA A 192 -22.43 -18.21 -5.79
CA ALA A 192 -22.21 -17.60 -4.48
C ALA A 192 -20.84 -17.99 -3.90
N GLN A 193 -20.50 -19.27 -3.97
CA GLN A 193 -19.21 -19.79 -3.51
C GLN A 193 -18.02 -19.17 -4.24
N THR A 194 -18.11 -18.91 -5.56
CA THR A 194 -17.06 -18.21 -6.31
C THR A 194 -16.93 -16.77 -5.83
N ARG A 195 -18.03 -16.07 -5.53
CA ARG A 195 -18.02 -14.71 -5.01
C ARG A 195 -17.34 -14.63 -3.64
N GLU A 196 -17.59 -15.60 -2.77
CA GLU A 196 -16.92 -15.70 -1.46
C GLU A 196 -15.40 -15.91 -1.60
N ARG A 197 -14.97 -16.77 -2.52
CA ARG A 197 -13.55 -17.01 -2.82
C ARG A 197 -12.84 -15.76 -3.32
N LEU A 198 -13.51 -14.94 -4.14
CA LEU A 198 -12.93 -13.71 -4.71
C LEU A 198 -12.51 -12.70 -3.63
N VAL A 199 -13.14 -12.72 -2.46
CA VAL A 199 -12.77 -11.85 -1.32
C VAL A 199 -11.32 -12.08 -0.87
N PHE A 200 -10.75 -13.26 -1.13
CA PHE A 200 -9.39 -13.61 -0.75
C PHE A 200 -8.35 -13.37 -1.85
N VAL A 201 -8.77 -13.01 -3.06
CA VAL A 201 -7.86 -12.71 -4.18
C VAL A 201 -6.83 -11.61 -3.85
N PRO A 202 -7.18 -10.52 -3.15
CA PRO A 202 -6.19 -9.54 -2.71
C PRO A 202 -5.08 -10.14 -1.84
N THR A 203 -5.42 -11.08 -0.94
CA THR A 203 -4.40 -11.76 -0.12
C THR A 203 -3.50 -12.65 -0.97
N VAL A 204 -4.05 -13.32 -2.00
CA VAL A 204 -3.26 -14.08 -2.98
C VAL A 204 -2.33 -13.16 -3.77
N VAL A 205 -2.79 -11.96 -4.18
CA VAL A 205 -1.94 -10.96 -4.84
C VAL A 205 -0.77 -10.53 -3.95
N LEU A 206 -1.04 -10.24 -2.67
CA LEU A 206 0.02 -9.84 -1.72
C LEU A 206 1.01 -10.98 -1.46
N LEU A 207 0.52 -12.20 -1.31
CA LEU A 207 1.39 -13.38 -1.19
C LEU A 207 2.27 -13.55 -2.43
N LEU A 208 1.67 -13.56 -3.62
CA LEU A 208 2.39 -13.71 -4.90
C LEU A 208 3.38 -12.57 -5.13
N GLY A 209 2.98 -11.32 -4.84
CA GLY A 209 3.86 -10.16 -4.98
C GLY A 209 5.06 -10.21 -4.04
N ASN A 210 4.90 -10.71 -2.80
CA ASN A 210 6.03 -10.95 -1.89
C ASN A 210 6.91 -12.12 -2.36
N VAL A 211 6.34 -13.18 -2.96
CA VAL A 211 7.14 -14.25 -3.60
C VAL A 211 7.98 -13.67 -4.73
N LEU A 212 7.38 -12.89 -5.63
CA LEU A 212 8.10 -12.26 -6.73
C LEU A 212 9.18 -11.29 -6.24
N ALA A 213 8.88 -10.47 -5.22
CA ALA A 213 9.85 -9.55 -4.62
C ALA A 213 11.03 -10.31 -3.99
N ALA A 214 10.74 -11.40 -3.29
CA ALA A 214 11.77 -12.27 -2.71
C ALA A 214 12.67 -12.86 -3.80
N LEU A 215 12.08 -13.39 -4.88
CA LEU A 215 12.82 -13.99 -5.99
C LEU A 215 13.67 -12.97 -6.76
N VAL A 216 13.13 -11.78 -7.05
CA VAL A 216 13.88 -10.72 -7.76
C VAL A 216 15.11 -10.25 -6.96
N GLY A 217 14.95 -10.14 -5.65
CA GLY A 217 16.08 -9.72 -4.79
C GLY A 217 16.97 -10.87 -4.31
N ALA A 218 16.59 -12.14 -4.54
CA ALA A 218 17.32 -13.30 -4.04
C ALA A 218 18.79 -13.35 -4.46
N PRO A 219 19.19 -13.07 -5.74
CA PRO A 219 20.61 -13.06 -6.11
C PRO A 219 21.42 -12.11 -5.25
N ALA A 220 20.93 -10.89 -5.02
CA ALA A 220 21.62 -9.92 -4.19
C ALA A 220 21.64 -10.31 -2.70
N ALA A 221 20.60 -10.98 -2.22
CA ALA A 221 20.52 -11.45 -0.84
C ALA A 221 21.50 -12.62 -0.58
N LEU A 222 21.66 -13.51 -1.56
CA LEU A 222 22.54 -14.68 -1.45
C LEU A 222 24.04 -14.34 -1.64
N THR A 223 24.34 -13.32 -2.44
CA THR A 223 25.73 -12.90 -2.72
C THR A 223 26.19 -11.74 -1.84
N GLY A 224 25.28 -11.09 -1.14
CA GLY A 224 25.57 -9.95 -0.27
C GLY A 224 26.07 -10.36 1.10
N PRO A 225 26.44 -9.37 1.94
CA PRO A 225 26.89 -9.63 3.30
C PRO A 225 25.76 -10.25 4.14
N TRP A 226 26.11 -11.21 5.00
CA TRP A 226 25.15 -11.81 5.91
C TRP A 226 24.69 -10.79 6.97
N PRO A 227 23.38 -10.63 7.19
CA PRO A 227 22.87 -9.64 8.14
C PRO A 227 23.24 -9.95 9.58
N GLY A 228 23.64 -8.93 10.34
CA GLY A 228 23.80 -9.05 11.78
C GLY A 228 22.45 -9.10 12.53
N PRO A 229 22.44 -9.41 13.84
CA PRO A 229 21.20 -9.61 14.62
C PRO A 229 20.23 -8.41 14.56
N VAL A 230 20.74 -7.19 14.67
CA VAL A 230 19.92 -5.97 14.60
C VAL A 230 19.30 -5.78 13.20
N THR A 231 20.05 -6.12 12.14
CA THR A 231 19.54 -6.08 10.77
C THR A 231 18.44 -7.11 10.55
N TRP A 232 18.59 -8.33 11.08
CA TRP A 232 17.54 -9.35 11.05
C TRP A 232 16.28 -8.89 11.77
N LEU A 233 16.42 -8.23 12.93
CA LEU A 233 15.28 -7.66 13.65
C LEU A 233 14.54 -6.61 12.81
N TRP A 234 15.27 -5.67 12.18
CA TRP A 234 14.65 -4.68 11.29
C TRP A 234 13.97 -5.33 10.08
N LEU A 235 14.57 -6.32 9.46
CA LEU A 235 13.97 -7.06 8.34
C LEU A 235 12.68 -7.78 8.76
N ALA A 236 12.66 -8.38 9.95
CA ALA A 236 11.48 -9.00 10.52
C ALA A 236 10.38 -7.96 10.82
N VAL A 237 10.71 -6.83 11.43
CA VAL A 237 9.77 -5.72 11.67
C VAL A 237 9.21 -5.19 10.36
N LEU A 238 10.06 -4.96 9.35
CA LEU A 238 9.64 -4.49 8.04
C LEU A 238 8.78 -5.51 7.29
N GLY A 239 9.06 -6.81 7.41
CA GLY A 239 8.26 -7.85 6.75
C GLY A 239 6.96 -8.16 7.50
N VAL A 240 7.06 -8.46 8.79
CA VAL A 240 5.90 -8.90 9.58
C VAL A 240 4.98 -7.73 9.93
N VAL A 241 5.55 -6.63 10.47
CA VAL A 241 4.75 -5.51 10.99
C VAL A 241 4.40 -4.52 9.88
N GLN A 242 5.43 -3.98 9.20
CA GLN A 242 5.27 -2.90 8.24
C GLN A 242 4.55 -3.36 6.97
N ILE A 243 4.73 -4.62 6.53
CA ILE A 243 4.02 -5.18 5.37
C ILE A 243 2.85 -6.05 5.85
N GLY A 244 3.14 -7.17 6.50
CA GLY A 244 2.14 -8.19 6.82
C GLY A 244 0.98 -7.66 7.65
N LEU A 245 1.27 -7.22 8.88
CA LEU A 245 0.27 -6.72 9.82
C LEU A 245 -0.43 -5.46 9.30
N ALA A 246 0.32 -4.51 8.73
CA ALA A 246 -0.25 -3.26 8.25
C ALA A 246 -1.33 -3.47 7.17
N TYR A 247 -1.08 -4.32 6.16
CA TYR A 247 -2.09 -4.63 5.15
C TYR A 247 -3.32 -5.37 5.71
N LEU A 248 -3.13 -6.22 6.71
CA LEU A 248 -4.25 -6.91 7.38
C LEU A 248 -5.09 -5.94 8.21
N LEU A 249 -4.45 -5.05 8.97
CA LEU A 249 -5.13 -4.01 9.74
C LEU A 249 -5.88 -3.06 8.80
N TYR A 250 -5.25 -2.60 7.73
CA TYR A 250 -5.88 -1.75 6.73
C TYR A 250 -7.12 -2.42 6.13
N ALA A 251 -7.02 -3.66 5.67
CA ALA A 251 -8.14 -4.41 5.13
C ALA A 251 -9.28 -4.59 6.14
N ALA A 252 -8.96 -4.78 7.42
CA ALA A 252 -9.96 -4.85 8.48
C ALA A 252 -10.61 -3.50 8.77
N GLY A 253 -9.85 -2.40 8.70
CA GLY A 253 -10.30 -1.05 9.01
C GLY A 253 -11.22 -0.47 7.93
N VAL A 254 -10.86 -0.57 6.65
CA VAL A 254 -11.64 -0.01 5.52
C VAL A 254 -13.04 -0.61 5.40
N ARG A 255 -13.28 -1.80 5.96
CA ARG A 255 -14.61 -2.42 6.02
C ARG A 255 -15.51 -1.81 7.10
N ARG A 256 -14.98 -1.01 8.02
CA ARG A 256 -15.65 -0.47 9.21
C ARG A 256 -15.80 1.05 9.18
N LEU A 257 -15.03 1.73 8.33
CA LEU A 257 -14.98 3.18 8.23
C LEU A 257 -15.44 3.65 6.84
N ARG A 258 -15.80 4.93 6.77
CA ARG A 258 -16.00 5.60 5.48
C ARG A 258 -14.64 5.76 4.79
N ALA A 259 -14.66 5.79 3.46
CA ALA A 259 -13.44 5.92 2.66
C ALA A 259 -12.59 7.14 3.06
N VAL A 260 -13.25 8.29 3.37
CA VAL A 260 -12.57 9.50 3.84
C VAL A 260 -11.88 9.31 5.18
N GLU A 261 -12.58 8.71 6.15
CA GLU A 261 -12.00 8.48 7.48
C GLU A 261 -10.75 7.60 7.36
N SER A 262 -10.83 6.56 6.54
CA SER A 262 -9.68 5.68 6.26
C SER A 262 -8.53 6.43 5.58
N LEU A 263 -8.83 7.28 4.59
CA LEU A 263 -7.84 8.08 3.88
C LEU A 263 -7.16 9.09 4.81
N MET A 264 -7.94 9.81 5.64
CA MET A 264 -7.39 10.80 6.59
C MET A 264 -6.47 10.14 7.63
N LEU A 265 -6.86 8.98 8.16
CA LEU A 265 -6.02 8.25 9.10
C LEU A 265 -4.75 7.67 8.42
N ALA A 266 -4.88 7.13 7.21
CA ALA A 266 -3.74 6.61 6.45
C ALA A 266 -2.74 7.73 6.11
N SER A 267 -3.19 8.98 5.96
CA SER A 267 -2.33 10.15 5.70
C SER A 267 -1.41 10.54 6.87
N LEU A 268 -1.52 9.87 8.02
CA LEU A 268 -0.52 9.97 9.08
C LEU A 268 0.82 9.32 8.68
N GLU A 269 0.81 8.31 7.81
CA GLU A 269 2.02 7.65 7.33
C GLU A 269 3.04 8.63 6.76
N PRO A 270 2.72 9.48 5.73
CA PRO A 270 3.69 10.41 5.15
C PRO A 270 4.14 11.52 6.10
N ILE A 271 3.41 11.76 7.18
CA ILE A 271 3.82 12.70 8.22
C ILE A 271 4.79 12.03 9.20
N LEU A 272 4.47 10.83 9.66
CA LEU A 272 5.25 10.10 10.66
C LEU A 272 6.54 9.50 10.07
N ASN A 273 6.53 9.07 8.81
CA ASN A 273 7.67 8.43 8.17
C ASN A 273 8.94 9.32 8.19
N PRO A 274 8.91 10.60 7.72
CA PRO A 274 10.06 11.49 7.85
C PRO A 274 10.43 11.80 9.31
N LEU A 275 9.45 11.85 10.22
CA LEU A 275 9.70 12.10 11.63
C LEU A 275 10.54 10.97 12.25
N TRP A 276 10.18 9.72 12.02
CA TRP A 276 10.95 8.57 12.49
C TRP A 276 12.36 8.54 11.87
N ALA A 277 12.48 8.87 10.56
CA ALA A 277 13.76 8.95 9.90
C ALA A 277 14.64 10.05 10.52
N ALA A 278 14.08 11.24 10.77
CA ALA A 278 14.78 12.34 11.44
C ALA A 278 15.28 11.94 12.84
N LEU A 279 14.42 11.32 13.64
CA LEU A 279 14.77 10.90 15.02
C LEU A 279 15.80 9.76 15.05
N GLY A 280 15.75 8.84 14.08
CA GLY A 280 16.62 7.64 14.11
C GLY A 280 17.91 7.77 13.29
N THR A 281 17.92 8.57 12.21
CA THR A 281 19.08 8.72 11.32
C THR A 281 19.59 10.17 11.22
N GLY A 282 18.90 11.14 11.81
CA GLY A 282 19.23 12.57 11.70
C GLY A 282 18.88 13.20 10.34
N GLU A 283 18.18 12.48 9.46
CA GLU A 283 17.81 12.94 8.13
C GLU A 283 16.62 13.91 8.17
N LEU A 284 16.88 15.19 8.02
CA LEU A 284 15.82 16.22 8.01
C LEU A 284 15.28 16.45 6.60
N PRO A 285 13.93 16.58 6.43
CA PRO A 285 13.34 16.95 5.15
C PRO A 285 13.68 18.40 4.78
N SER A 286 13.90 18.68 3.49
CA SER A 286 14.10 20.04 3.01
C SER A 286 12.81 20.88 3.09
N ARG A 287 12.93 22.20 3.04
CA ARG A 287 11.75 23.10 3.03
C ARG A 287 10.87 22.85 1.80
N ALA A 288 11.47 22.63 0.63
CA ALA A 288 10.72 22.31 -0.59
C ALA A 288 10.02 20.95 -0.48
N ALA A 289 10.67 19.94 0.13
CA ALA A 289 10.03 18.65 0.41
C ALA A 289 8.81 18.80 1.32
N LEU A 290 8.90 19.62 2.36
CA LEU A 290 7.77 19.90 3.26
C LEU A 290 6.64 20.65 2.54
N CYS A 291 6.93 21.76 1.85
CA CYS A 291 5.92 22.55 1.15
C CYS A 291 5.25 21.77 0.02
N GLY A 292 6.03 21.12 -0.84
CA GLY A 292 5.51 20.30 -1.93
C GLY A 292 4.70 19.12 -1.44
N GLY A 293 5.19 18.43 -0.40
CA GLY A 293 4.51 17.32 0.23
C GLY A 293 3.19 17.73 0.90
N LEU A 294 3.16 18.85 1.61
CA LEU A 294 1.91 19.38 2.19
C LEU A 294 0.89 19.72 1.11
N LEU A 295 1.30 20.27 -0.02
CA LEU A 295 0.41 20.58 -1.14
C LEU A 295 -0.15 19.31 -1.77
N ILE A 296 0.66 18.25 -1.95
CA ILE A 296 0.21 16.95 -2.41
C ILE A 296 -0.83 16.38 -1.44
N LEU A 297 -0.50 16.33 -0.15
CA LEU A 297 -1.41 15.81 0.88
C LEU A 297 -2.73 16.60 0.95
N ALA A 298 -2.67 17.93 0.93
CA ALA A 298 -3.85 18.79 0.93
C ALA A 298 -4.75 18.50 -0.29
N SER A 299 -4.15 18.32 -1.47
CA SER A 299 -4.87 18.00 -2.71
C SER A 299 -5.57 16.65 -2.63
N VAL A 300 -4.87 15.62 -2.13
CA VAL A 300 -5.41 14.27 -1.95
C VAL A 300 -6.55 14.25 -0.93
N LEU A 301 -6.35 14.90 0.24
CA LEU A 301 -7.35 14.95 1.31
C LEU A 301 -8.59 15.76 0.89
N SER A 302 -8.41 16.91 0.25
CA SER A 302 -9.51 17.74 -0.26
C SER A 302 -10.35 16.97 -1.27
N HIS A 303 -9.71 16.23 -2.18
CA HIS A 303 -10.39 15.37 -3.14
C HIS A 303 -11.18 14.26 -2.43
N GLY A 304 -10.57 13.57 -1.48
CA GLY A 304 -11.22 12.53 -0.69
C GLY A 304 -12.46 13.06 0.06
N LEU A 305 -12.35 14.20 0.71
CA LEU A 305 -13.47 14.88 1.38
C LEU A 305 -14.59 15.22 0.39
N HIS A 306 -14.26 15.86 -0.74
CA HIS A 306 -15.23 16.28 -1.74
C HIS A 306 -16.02 15.10 -2.33
N THR A 307 -15.35 14.00 -2.66
CA THR A 307 -15.98 12.80 -3.26
C THR A 307 -16.91 12.08 -2.30
N THR A 308 -16.69 12.21 -0.99
CA THR A 308 -17.51 11.54 0.02
C THR A 308 -18.71 12.35 0.47
N LEU A 309 -18.59 13.68 0.40
CA LEU A 309 -19.69 14.58 0.73
C LEU A 309 -20.75 14.69 -0.39
N ARG A 310 -20.41 14.27 -1.61
CA ARG A 310 -21.37 14.23 -2.73
C ARG A 310 -22.21 12.94 -2.65
N PRO A 311 -23.55 13.04 -2.71
CA PRO A 311 -24.39 11.86 -2.89
C PRO A 311 -24.00 11.16 -4.18
N LYS A 312 -23.83 9.83 -4.15
CA LYS A 312 -23.70 9.04 -5.38
C LYS A 312 -24.93 9.28 -6.24
N PRO A 313 -24.79 9.63 -7.53
CA PRO A 313 -25.96 9.62 -8.41
C PRO A 313 -26.57 8.21 -8.40
N PRO A 314 -27.88 8.08 -8.47
CA PRO A 314 -28.53 6.79 -8.54
C PRO A 314 -27.98 6.03 -9.75
N ARG A 315 -27.68 4.73 -9.53
CA ARG A 315 -27.21 3.80 -10.57
C ARG A 315 -28.32 3.50 -11.57
#